data_58613b34035f73f2b85a9e3371cb035a
#
_entry.id   58613b34035f73f2b85a9e3371cb035a
#
_cell.length_a   1.000
_cell.length_b   1.000
_cell.length_c   1.000
_cell.angle_alpha   90.00
_cell.angle_beta   90.00
_cell.angle_gamma   90.00
#
_symmetry.space_group_name_H-M   'P 1'
#
loop_
_entity.id
_entity.type
_entity.pdbx_description
1 polymer ?
#
loop_
_entity_poly.entity_id
_entity_poly.type
_entity_poly.pdbx_seq_one_letter_code
_entity_poly.pdbx_strand_id
1 'polypeptide(L)'
;LNQRYTLANGCYAIQSVENGKFIAFQPDPIDNGHYQATQNEIRNAEPFYFKPTALGQYLLYDTSEKVLSTSNEHAGIDVISTTNINSLSEWVITSRAENFTLTAANDNKALTLNDDNQLITSSNTSSDTSSGFQFIATEGCAQFPESEVNAVGDVLIDEDSTSPVWGIADSHIHITAYEFIGGKINHGEPFHRLGITHALDDCMPI
;
A
#
# COMPACT_ATOMS: atom_id res chain seq x y z
N LEU A 1 -20.35 -2.60 6.44
CA LEU A 1 -19.23 -2.93 5.55
C LEU A 1 -17.94 -2.63 6.29
N ASN A 2 -17.00 -3.56 6.30
CA ASN A 2 -15.73 -3.38 7.00
C ASN A 2 -14.84 -2.42 6.18
N GLN A 3 -14.81 -1.15 6.57
CA GLN A 3 -14.20 -0.05 5.79
C GLN A 3 -12.74 -0.32 5.39
N ARG A 4 -11.98 -1.11 6.20
CA ARG A 4 -10.59 -1.44 5.89
C ARG A 4 -10.37 -2.16 4.55
N TYR A 5 -11.37 -2.84 4.01
CA TYR A 5 -11.27 -3.55 2.73
C TYR A 5 -11.56 -2.65 1.52
N THR A 6 -12.23 -1.52 1.74
CA THR A 6 -12.54 -0.55 0.68
C THR A 6 -11.38 0.41 0.39
N LEU A 7 -10.29 0.31 1.15
CA LEU A 7 -9.09 1.13 0.97
C LEU A 7 -8.23 0.67 -0.21
N ALA A 8 -8.44 -0.55 -0.70
CA ALA A 8 -7.64 -1.14 -1.75
C ALA A 8 -7.61 -0.28 -3.03
N ASN A 9 -6.42 -0.04 -3.55
CA ASN A 9 -6.14 0.75 -4.74
C ASN A 9 -6.61 2.21 -4.66
N GLY A 10 -6.85 2.72 -3.45
CA GLY A 10 -7.21 4.12 -3.21
C GLY A 10 -5.99 4.98 -2.88
N CYS A 11 -6.17 6.30 -3.07
CA CYS A 11 -5.21 7.34 -2.73
C CYS A 11 -5.69 8.09 -1.49
N TYR A 12 -4.89 8.10 -0.42
CA TYR A 12 -5.30 8.67 0.86
C TYR A 12 -4.19 9.51 1.50
N ALA A 13 -4.59 10.63 2.08
CA ALA A 13 -3.81 11.34 3.09
C ALA A 13 -4.11 10.73 4.47
N ILE A 14 -3.09 10.58 5.30
CA ILE A 14 -3.18 9.99 6.63
C ILE A 14 -3.17 11.12 7.66
N GLN A 15 -4.20 11.18 8.52
CA GLN A 15 -4.31 12.15 9.60
C GLN A 15 -4.21 11.43 10.95
N SER A 16 -3.35 11.91 11.84
CA SER A 16 -3.27 11.42 13.21
C SER A 16 -4.47 11.91 14.02
N VAL A 17 -5.09 11.02 14.77
CA VAL A 17 -6.18 11.35 15.70
C VAL A 17 -5.64 12.09 16.93
N GLU A 18 -4.39 11.83 17.33
CA GLU A 18 -3.77 12.41 18.52
C GLU A 18 -3.65 13.92 18.45
N ASN A 19 -3.12 14.44 17.34
CA ASN A 19 -2.85 15.87 17.18
C ASN A 19 -3.66 16.55 16.07
N GLY A 20 -4.48 15.77 15.33
CA GLY A 20 -5.31 16.25 14.22
C GLY A 20 -4.51 16.67 12.98
N LYS A 21 -3.23 16.36 12.90
CA LYS A 21 -2.36 16.76 11.79
C LYS A 21 -2.16 15.64 10.79
N PHE A 22 -1.95 16.05 9.54
CA PHE A 22 -1.61 15.14 8.45
C PHE A 22 -0.14 14.76 8.46
N ILE A 23 0.12 13.55 8.03
CA ILE A 23 1.46 13.00 7.85
C ILE A 23 2.08 13.59 6.59
N ALA A 24 3.34 14.00 6.70
CA ALA A 24 4.16 14.45 5.58
C ALA A 24 5.57 13.89 5.70
N PHE A 25 6.22 13.71 4.55
CA PHE A 25 7.62 13.33 4.50
C PHE A 25 8.50 14.52 4.87
N GLN A 26 9.50 14.27 5.73
CA GLN A 26 10.54 15.21 6.11
C GLN A 26 11.88 14.70 5.57
N PRO A 27 12.45 15.36 4.57
CA PRO A 27 13.74 14.95 4.04
C PRO A 27 14.85 15.17 5.08
N ASP A 28 15.68 14.17 5.26
CA ASP A 28 16.88 14.26 6.09
C ASP A 28 18.08 13.75 5.28
N PRO A 29 19.16 14.52 5.15
CA PRO A 29 20.33 14.12 4.36
C PRO A 29 21.13 12.97 4.99
N ILE A 30 20.90 12.66 6.26
CA ILE A 30 21.64 11.62 6.98
C ILE A 30 20.87 10.29 6.93
N ASP A 31 19.51 10.33 7.10
CA ASP A 31 18.69 9.14 7.34
C ASP A 31 17.68 8.84 6.22
N ASN A 32 17.86 9.41 5.04
CA ASN A 32 16.89 9.32 3.92
C ASN A 32 15.50 9.91 4.22
N GLY A 33 15.36 10.61 5.34
CA GLY A 33 14.11 11.23 5.78
C GLY A 33 13.18 10.30 6.55
N HIS A 34 12.16 10.90 7.13
CA HIS A 34 11.15 10.24 7.97
C HIS A 34 9.78 10.89 7.78
N TYR A 35 8.75 10.27 8.32
CA TYR A 35 7.39 10.82 8.27
C TYR A 35 7.00 11.42 9.61
N GLN A 36 6.35 12.60 9.56
CA GLN A 36 5.85 13.30 10.75
C GLN A 36 4.41 13.80 10.54
N ALA A 37 3.62 13.81 11.62
CA ALA A 37 2.28 14.39 11.65
C ALA A 37 2.37 15.89 11.98
N THR A 38 2.66 16.73 10.98
CA THR A 38 2.95 18.15 11.14
C THR A 38 2.07 19.09 10.34
N GLN A 39 1.39 18.60 9.28
CA GLN A 39 0.65 19.46 8.36
C GLN A 39 -0.79 19.70 8.83
N ASN A 40 -1.25 20.96 8.77
CA ASN A 40 -2.62 21.32 9.14
C ASN A 40 -3.61 21.15 7.97
N GLU A 41 -3.12 21.10 6.75
CA GLU A 41 -3.94 21.07 5.54
C GLU A 41 -3.61 19.84 4.70
N ILE A 42 -4.64 19.20 4.18
CA ILE A 42 -4.51 17.97 3.36
C ILE A 42 -3.65 18.16 2.11
N ARG A 43 -3.65 19.36 1.51
CA ARG A 43 -2.84 19.65 0.32
C ARG A 43 -1.32 19.60 0.56
N ASN A 44 -0.90 19.66 1.83
CA ASN A 44 0.50 19.59 2.24
C ASN A 44 0.86 18.23 2.84
N ALA A 45 -0.11 17.30 2.88
CA ALA A 45 0.11 15.93 3.33
C ALA A 45 0.86 15.12 2.27
N GLU A 46 1.54 14.08 2.71
CA GLU A 46 2.02 13.02 1.81
C GLU A 46 0.83 12.13 1.44
N PRO A 47 0.46 12.03 0.15
CA PRO A 47 -0.54 11.08 -0.29
C PRO A 47 0.07 9.70 -0.47
N PHE A 48 -0.64 8.69 0.01
CA PHE A 48 -0.24 7.28 -0.11
C PHE A 48 -1.21 6.51 -0.97
N TYR A 49 -0.69 5.77 -1.94
CA TYR A 49 -1.44 4.74 -2.63
C TYR A 49 -1.45 3.46 -1.80
N PHE A 50 -2.64 2.90 -1.54
CA PHE A 50 -2.83 1.72 -0.70
C PHE A 50 -2.88 0.46 -1.58
N LYS A 51 -1.72 -0.15 -1.81
CA LYS A 51 -1.58 -1.38 -2.57
C LYS A 51 -1.94 -2.59 -1.70
N PRO A 52 -3.02 -3.34 -1.99
CA PRO A 52 -3.37 -4.51 -1.20
C PRO A 52 -2.37 -5.67 -1.44
N THR A 53 -1.93 -6.31 -0.35
CA THR A 53 -1.11 -7.53 -0.38
C THR A 53 -1.86 -8.75 0.16
N ALA A 54 -2.84 -8.52 1.04
CA ALA A 54 -3.79 -9.50 1.54
C ALA A 54 -5.06 -8.80 2.04
N LEU A 55 -6.05 -9.54 2.53
CA LEU A 55 -7.27 -8.96 3.09
C LEU A 55 -6.97 -8.07 4.31
N GLY A 56 -7.14 -6.76 4.15
CA GLY A 56 -6.86 -5.76 5.18
C GLY A 56 -5.37 -5.50 5.42
N GLN A 57 -4.51 -5.93 4.51
CA GLN A 57 -3.07 -5.74 4.56
C GLN A 57 -2.60 -4.99 3.32
N TYR A 58 -1.73 -4.00 3.51
CA TYR A 58 -1.38 -3.03 2.48
C TYR A 58 0.10 -2.64 2.51
N LEU A 59 0.63 -2.31 1.32
CA LEU A 59 1.77 -1.41 1.19
C LEU A 59 1.22 0.02 1.11
N LEU A 60 1.91 0.97 1.73
CA LEU A 60 1.63 2.40 1.61
C LEU A 60 2.72 3.02 0.75
N TYR A 61 2.38 3.35 -0.50
CA TYR A 61 3.31 3.80 -1.53
C TYR A 61 3.24 5.32 -1.65
N ASP A 62 4.37 6.00 -1.44
CA ASP A 62 4.47 7.46 -1.40
C ASP A 62 4.71 8.08 -2.78
N THR A 63 4.73 9.41 -2.86
CA THR A 63 4.96 10.15 -4.12
C THR A 63 6.38 10.04 -4.66
N SER A 64 7.33 9.60 -3.85
CA SER A 64 8.72 9.35 -4.24
C SER A 64 8.97 7.93 -4.74
N GLU A 65 7.89 7.17 -5.01
CA GLU A 65 7.95 5.77 -5.46
C GLU A 65 8.62 4.83 -4.44
N LYS A 66 8.41 5.12 -3.16
CA LYS A 66 8.89 4.33 -2.03
C LYS A 66 7.73 3.86 -1.18
N VAL A 67 7.98 2.93 -0.29
CA VAL A 67 6.97 2.42 0.67
C VAL A 67 7.33 2.77 2.10
N LEU A 68 6.30 3.02 2.90
CA LEU A 68 6.39 3.09 4.35
C LEU A 68 6.76 1.71 4.89
N SER A 69 7.88 1.58 5.58
CA SER A 69 8.42 0.31 6.06
C SER A 69 8.93 0.41 7.48
N THR A 70 8.90 -0.68 8.22
CA THR A 70 9.64 -0.78 9.48
C THR A 70 11.13 -1.00 9.21
N SER A 71 11.99 -0.55 10.14
CA SER A 71 13.44 -0.77 10.07
C SER A 71 13.96 -1.27 11.39
N ASN A 72 14.88 -2.22 11.32
CA ASN A 72 15.64 -2.71 12.48
C ASN A 72 17.09 -2.16 12.51
N GLU A 73 17.46 -1.36 11.50
CA GLU A 73 18.87 -0.99 11.26
C GLU A 73 19.27 0.33 11.90
N HIS A 74 18.29 1.18 12.27
CA HIS A 74 18.57 2.52 12.80
C HIS A 74 18.03 2.66 14.22
N ALA A 75 18.92 2.91 15.17
CA ALA A 75 18.52 3.16 16.55
C ALA A 75 17.66 4.41 16.66
N GLY A 76 16.37 4.22 17.01
CA GLY A 76 15.42 5.32 17.22
C GLY A 76 14.59 5.74 16.00
N ILE A 77 14.83 5.16 14.81
CA ILE A 77 14.02 5.37 13.60
C ILE A 77 13.47 4.01 13.17
N ASP A 78 12.28 3.70 13.69
CA ASP A 78 11.64 2.41 13.42
C ASP A 78 10.83 2.38 12.12
N VAL A 79 10.53 3.56 11.56
CA VAL A 79 9.71 3.72 10.35
C VAL A 79 10.44 4.57 9.31
N ILE A 80 10.66 3.99 8.15
CA ILE A 80 11.44 4.56 7.05
C ILE A 80 10.66 4.57 5.74
N SER A 81 11.14 5.38 4.79
CA SER A 81 10.75 5.35 3.37
C SER A 81 11.81 4.56 2.59
N THR A 82 11.42 3.51 1.88
CA THR A 82 12.36 2.64 1.17
C THR A 82 11.84 2.15 -0.18
N THR A 83 12.75 1.94 -1.12
CA THR A 83 12.45 1.25 -2.39
C THR A 83 12.51 -0.28 -2.25
N ASN A 84 13.10 -0.78 -1.15
CA ASN A 84 13.22 -2.22 -0.91
C ASN A 84 11.91 -2.75 -0.29
N ILE A 85 10.99 -3.19 -1.14
CA ILE A 85 9.69 -3.75 -0.74
C ILE A 85 9.89 -5.19 -0.28
N ASN A 86 9.51 -5.46 0.98
CA ASN A 86 9.58 -6.80 1.57
C ASN A 86 8.54 -6.95 2.70
N SER A 87 8.61 -8.00 3.50
CA SER A 87 7.66 -8.24 4.60
C SER A 87 7.68 -7.16 5.70
N LEU A 88 8.71 -6.31 5.79
CA LEU A 88 8.77 -5.18 6.72
C LEU A 88 7.92 -4.00 6.25
N SER A 89 7.50 -3.99 4.99
CA SER A 89 6.73 -2.91 4.37
C SER A 89 5.22 -3.14 4.44
N GLU A 90 4.77 -4.25 5.01
CA GLU A 90 3.35 -4.62 5.03
C GLU A 90 2.68 -4.18 6.33
N TRP A 91 1.53 -3.52 6.18
CA TRP A 91 0.74 -2.98 7.28
C TRP A 91 -0.65 -3.61 7.33
N VAL A 92 -0.98 -4.22 8.45
CA VAL A 92 -2.34 -4.71 8.74
C VAL A 92 -3.17 -3.54 9.25
N ILE A 93 -4.29 -3.24 8.57
CA ILE A 93 -5.20 -2.17 8.95
C ILE A 93 -6.40 -2.75 9.67
N THR A 94 -6.70 -2.21 10.84
CA THR A 94 -7.88 -2.58 11.64
C THR A 94 -8.75 -1.35 11.88
N SER A 95 -10.06 -1.49 11.62
CA SER A 95 -11.03 -0.44 11.88
C SER A 95 -11.39 -0.41 13.37
N ARG A 96 -11.38 0.78 13.98
CA ARG A 96 -11.86 1.03 15.35
C ARG A 96 -12.84 2.19 15.33
N ALA A 97 -14.13 1.92 15.46
CA ALA A 97 -15.17 2.93 15.34
C ALA A 97 -15.02 3.78 14.07
N GLU A 98 -14.61 5.04 14.24
CA GLU A 98 -14.38 6.00 13.13
C GLU A 98 -12.93 6.13 12.70
N ASN A 99 -12.01 5.38 13.34
CA ASN A 99 -10.58 5.46 13.11
C ASN A 99 -10.00 4.12 12.69
N PHE A 100 -8.75 4.15 12.26
CA PHE A 100 -7.98 2.98 11.88
C PHE A 100 -6.72 2.87 12.73
N THR A 101 -6.26 1.64 12.93
CA THR A 101 -4.93 1.37 13.44
C THR A 101 -4.14 0.60 12.38
N LEU A 102 -2.86 0.92 12.27
CA LEU A 102 -1.93 0.22 11.40
C LEU A 102 -0.97 -0.58 12.29
N THR A 103 -0.81 -1.84 11.96
CA THR A 103 0.10 -2.74 12.69
C THR A 103 1.05 -3.37 11.69
N ALA A 104 2.35 -3.32 11.98
CA ALA A 104 3.35 -3.96 11.12
C ALA A 104 3.12 -5.47 11.07
N ALA A 105 3.06 -6.04 9.87
CA ALA A 105 2.70 -7.45 9.67
C ALA A 105 3.78 -8.42 10.19
N ASN A 106 5.05 -7.98 10.24
CA ASN A 106 6.19 -8.80 10.63
C ASN A 106 6.29 -9.05 12.14
N ASP A 107 5.97 -8.05 12.98
CA ASP A 107 6.19 -8.13 14.44
C ASP A 107 5.00 -7.68 15.30
N ASN A 108 3.88 -7.33 14.66
CA ASN A 108 2.63 -6.87 15.29
C ASN A 108 2.76 -5.59 16.12
N LYS A 109 3.79 -4.77 15.90
CA LYS A 109 3.88 -3.46 16.54
C LYS A 109 2.94 -2.46 15.86
N ALA A 110 2.28 -1.65 16.66
CA ALA A 110 1.39 -0.60 16.16
C ALA A 110 2.19 0.61 15.69
N LEU A 111 1.77 1.18 14.55
CA LEU A 111 2.22 2.50 14.13
C LEU A 111 1.67 3.55 15.10
N THR A 112 2.52 4.47 15.56
CA THR A 112 2.17 5.53 16.51
C THR A 112 3.06 6.75 16.30
N LEU A 113 2.80 7.82 17.05
CA LEU A 113 3.66 9.01 17.08
C LEU A 113 4.54 9.00 18.35
N ASN A 114 5.75 9.54 18.23
CA ASN A 114 6.58 9.92 19.38
C ASN A 114 6.28 11.38 19.80
N ASP A 115 6.97 11.86 20.85
CA ASP A 115 6.81 13.20 21.38
C ASP A 115 7.12 14.31 20.35
N ASP A 116 7.92 14.02 19.33
CA ASP A 116 8.25 14.92 18.20
C ASP A 116 7.26 14.81 17.03
N ASN A 117 6.15 14.08 17.21
CA ASN A 117 5.15 13.75 16.17
C ASN A 117 5.70 12.93 14.99
N GLN A 118 6.82 12.25 15.15
CA GLN A 118 7.40 11.36 14.18
C GLN A 118 6.73 9.98 14.24
N LEU A 119 6.52 9.35 13.09
CA LEU A 119 6.03 7.98 13.02
C LEU A 119 7.07 7.00 13.55
N ILE A 120 6.65 6.21 14.51
CA ILE A 120 7.42 5.10 15.10
C ILE A 120 6.55 3.86 15.24
N THR A 121 7.14 2.73 15.59
CA THR A 121 6.39 1.53 16.00
C THR A 121 6.45 1.30 17.51
N SER A 122 5.36 0.81 18.09
CA SER A 122 5.28 0.51 19.53
C SER A 122 4.61 -0.85 19.78
N SER A 123 5.15 -1.61 20.74
CA SER A 123 4.53 -2.85 21.23
C SER A 123 3.40 -2.60 22.23
N ASN A 124 3.24 -1.36 22.72
CA ASN A 124 2.15 -0.98 23.60
C ASN A 124 0.87 -0.72 22.78
N THR A 125 0.04 -1.73 22.65
CA THR A 125 -1.30 -1.64 22.03
C THR A 125 -2.39 -1.14 22.99
N SER A 126 -1.99 -0.54 24.13
CA SER A 126 -2.95 0.07 25.04
C SER A 126 -3.75 1.14 24.29
N SER A 127 -5.01 1.28 24.63
CA SER A 127 -6.10 2.09 24.08
C SER A 127 -5.78 3.58 23.82
N ASP A 128 -4.59 3.88 23.38
CA ASP A 128 -4.03 5.20 23.29
C ASP A 128 -4.42 5.84 21.94
N THR A 129 -4.84 7.09 22.00
CA THR A 129 -5.19 7.91 20.83
C THR A 129 -4.00 8.09 19.88
N SER A 130 -2.77 7.91 20.37
CA SER A 130 -1.53 8.02 19.60
C SER A 130 -1.39 7.02 18.45
N SER A 131 -2.11 5.90 18.49
CA SER A 131 -2.13 4.88 17.43
C SER A 131 -3.36 4.96 16.51
N GLY A 132 -4.19 5.98 16.66
CA GLY A 132 -5.39 6.19 15.84
C GLY A 132 -5.09 7.06 14.62
N PHE A 133 -5.55 6.63 13.44
CA PHE A 133 -5.42 7.38 12.19
C PHE A 133 -6.75 7.46 11.44
N GLN A 134 -6.92 8.53 10.66
CA GLN A 134 -7.98 8.67 9.68
C GLN A 134 -7.38 8.70 8.29
N PHE A 135 -8.07 8.07 7.33
CA PHE A 135 -7.67 8.07 5.93
C PHE A 135 -8.66 8.92 5.14
N ILE A 136 -8.16 10.01 4.59
CA ILE A 136 -8.97 10.98 3.85
C ILE A 136 -8.61 10.86 2.38
N ALA A 137 -9.59 10.50 1.55
CA ALA A 137 -9.40 10.35 0.11
C ALA A 137 -8.81 11.63 -0.48
N THR A 138 -7.79 11.49 -1.30
CA THR A 138 -7.08 12.58 -1.96
C THR A 138 -6.65 12.17 -3.36
N GLU A 139 -5.90 13.03 -4.02
CA GLU A 139 -5.32 12.81 -5.35
C GLU A 139 -3.80 13.01 -5.31
N GLY A 140 -3.12 12.67 -6.41
CA GLY A 140 -1.69 12.92 -6.54
C GLY A 140 -0.77 11.80 -6.06
N CYS A 141 -1.31 10.62 -5.71
CA CYS A 141 -0.48 9.44 -5.45
C CYS A 141 0.36 9.05 -6.67
N ALA A 142 1.56 8.55 -6.44
CA ALA A 142 2.33 7.87 -7.46
C ALA A 142 1.62 6.58 -7.91
N GLN A 143 1.82 6.22 -9.17
CA GLN A 143 1.31 4.97 -9.71
C GLN A 143 2.20 3.82 -9.24
N PHE A 144 1.62 2.85 -8.53
CA PHE A 144 2.36 1.66 -8.15
C PHE A 144 2.73 0.84 -9.39
N PRO A 145 3.98 0.34 -9.51
CA PRO A 145 4.43 -0.42 -10.68
C PRO A 145 3.71 -1.77 -10.77
N GLU A 146 2.70 -1.84 -11.61
CA GLU A 146 1.95 -3.04 -11.95
C GLU A 146 1.81 -3.17 -13.46
N SER A 147 1.46 -4.38 -13.92
CA SER A 147 1.13 -4.57 -15.33
C SER A 147 -0.10 -3.76 -15.67
N GLU A 148 0.04 -2.85 -16.62
CA GLU A 148 -1.11 -2.16 -17.18
C GLU A 148 -1.89 -3.10 -18.10
N VAL A 149 -3.21 -3.06 -17.98
CA VAL A 149 -4.09 -3.80 -18.88
C VAL A 149 -4.17 -3.14 -20.25
N ASN A 150 -3.68 -1.89 -20.37
CA ASN A 150 -3.73 -1.06 -21.59
C ASN A 150 -5.13 -0.97 -22.22
N ALA A 151 -6.17 -1.18 -21.42
CA ALA A 151 -7.54 -1.04 -21.85
C ALA A 151 -7.90 0.45 -21.77
N VAL A 152 -8.21 1.04 -22.93
CA VAL A 152 -8.66 2.42 -23.04
C VAL A 152 -10.08 2.44 -23.61
N GLY A 153 -10.90 3.36 -23.13
CA GLY A 153 -12.28 3.55 -23.57
C GLY A 153 -13.29 3.31 -22.46
N ASP A 154 -14.51 3.73 -22.72
CA ASP A 154 -15.62 3.54 -21.79
C ASP A 154 -16.10 2.09 -21.81
N VAL A 155 -16.36 1.55 -20.62
CA VAL A 155 -17.01 0.25 -20.50
C VAL A 155 -18.43 0.37 -21.03
N LEU A 156 -18.79 -0.43 -22.03
CA LEU A 156 -20.15 -0.53 -22.52
C LEU A 156 -20.97 -1.23 -21.44
N ILE A 157 -21.74 -0.46 -20.69
CA ILE A 157 -22.71 -0.99 -19.73
C ILE A 157 -24.03 -1.15 -20.48
N ASP A 158 -24.41 -2.40 -20.71
CA ASP A 158 -25.75 -2.68 -21.22
C ASP A 158 -26.79 -2.37 -20.12
N GLU A 159 -27.68 -1.43 -20.41
CA GLU A 159 -28.76 -1.05 -19.50
C GLU A 159 -29.86 -2.14 -19.42
N ASP A 160 -29.83 -3.11 -20.32
CA ASP A 160 -30.83 -4.19 -20.41
C ASP A 160 -30.13 -5.56 -20.55
N SER A 161 -30.39 -6.44 -19.59
CA SER A 161 -29.88 -7.81 -19.58
C SER A 161 -30.36 -8.70 -20.76
N THR A 162 -31.29 -8.18 -21.58
CA THR A 162 -31.84 -8.85 -22.75
C THR A 162 -31.21 -8.39 -24.07
N SER A 163 -30.41 -7.33 -24.04
CA SER A 163 -29.75 -6.78 -25.23
C SER A 163 -28.60 -7.69 -25.70
N PRO A 164 -28.36 -7.79 -27.01
CA PRO A 164 -27.21 -8.55 -27.54
C PRO A 164 -25.91 -7.92 -27.09
N VAL A 165 -25.01 -8.72 -26.50
CA VAL A 165 -23.65 -8.28 -26.15
C VAL A 165 -22.76 -8.43 -27.39
N TRP A 166 -22.10 -7.34 -27.77
CA TRP A 166 -21.14 -7.32 -28.87
C TRP A 166 -19.71 -7.35 -28.33
N GLY A 167 -18.87 -8.21 -28.88
CA GLY A 167 -17.49 -8.34 -28.46
C GLY A 167 -16.80 -9.53 -29.10
N ILE A 168 -15.56 -9.78 -28.68
CA ILE A 168 -14.79 -10.95 -29.04
C ILE A 168 -14.92 -11.94 -27.89
N ALA A 169 -15.39 -13.16 -28.20
CA ALA A 169 -15.39 -14.28 -27.25
C ALA A 169 -14.21 -15.19 -27.54
N ASP A 170 -13.23 -15.24 -26.63
CA ASP A 170 -12.19 -16.26 -26.64
C ASP A 170 -12.64 -17.41 -25.73
N SER A 171 -12.96 -18.55 -26.34
CA SER A 171 -13.42 -19.77 -25.64
C SER A 171 -12.29 -20.71 -25.28
N HIS A 172 -11.03 -20.39 -25.62
CA HIS A 172 -9.89 -21.21 -25.36
C HIS A 172 -8.90 -20.50 -24.44
N ILE A 173 -8.91 -20.85 -23.16
CA ILE A 173 -8.04 -20.27 -22.16
C ILE A 173 -7.31 -21.38 -21.38
N HIS A 174 -6.02 -21.25 -21.24
CA HIS A 174 -5.17 -22.13 -20.45
C HIS A 174 -4.84 -21.48 -19.10
N ILE A 175 -5.76 -21.53 -18.15
CA ILE A 175 -5.63 -20.87 -16.83
C ILE A 175 -4.40 -21.38 -16.06
N THR A 176 -4.02 -22.64 -16.26
CA THR A 176 -2.89 -23.28 -15.56
C THR A 176 -1.66 -23.47 -16.46
N ALA A 177 -1.58 -22.75 -17.58
CA ALA A 177 -0.47 -22.94 -18.53
C ALA A 177 0.91 -22.64 -17.91
N TYR A 178 0.98 -21.80 -16.90
CA TYR A 178 2.22 -21.51 -16.17
C TYR A 178 2.75 -22.72 -15.36
N GLU A 179 1.90 -23.72 -15.05
CA GLU A 179 2.29 -24.96 -14.36
C GLU A 179 2.82 -26.05 -15.31
N PHE A 180 2.74 -25.84 -16.63
CA PHE A 180 3.24 -26.82 -17.59
C PHE A 180 4.72 -27.11 -17.37
N ILE A 181 5.08 -28.41 -17.43
CA ILE A 181 6.44 -28.92 -17.19
C ILE A 181 6.98 -28.45 -15.82
N GLY A 182 6.10 -28.46 -14.79
CA GLY A 182 6.47 -28.06 -13.43
C GLY A 182 6.87 -26.59 -13.29
N GLY A 183 6.22 -25.71 -14.07
CA GLY A 183 6.47 -24.26 -14.00
C GLY A 183 7.74 -23.80 -14.72
N LYS A 184 8.38 -24.65 -15.53
CA LYS A 184 9.68 -24.34 -16.15
C LYS A 184 9.58 -23.73 -17.55
N ILE A 185 8.39 -23.64 -18.14
CA ILE A 185 8.21 -23.04 -19.47
C ILE A 185 8.15 -21.51 -19.40
N ASN A 186 7.48 -20.99 -18.37
CA ASN A 186 7.31 -19.56 -18.20
C ASN A 186 8.35 -19.03 -17.21
N HIS A 187 8.89 -17.86 -17.52
CA HIS A 187 9.77 -17.13 -16.61
C HIS A 187 8.93 -16.38 -15.57
N GLY A 188 9.33 -16.47 -14.30
CA GLY A 188 8.65 -15.80 -13.19
C GLY A 188 7.37 -16.49 -12.72
N GLU A 189 6.67 -15.84 -11.81
CA GLU A 189 5.40 -16.27 -11.22
C GLU A 189 4.24 -15.49 -11.85
N PRO A 190 3.04 -16.08 -11.96
CA PRO A 190 1.87 -15.39 -12.52
C PRO A 190 1.36 -14.25 -11.64
N PHE A 191 1.74 -14.25 -10.37
CA PHE A 191 1.34 -13.26 -9.39
C PHE A 191 2.29 -13.27 -8.19
N HIS A 192 2.61 -12.07 -7.69
CA HIS A 192 3.24 -11.90 -6.39
C HIS A 192 2.56 -10.78 -5.62
N ARG A 193 2.32 -10.98 -4.31
CA ARG A 193 1.59 -10.00 -3.47
C ARG A 193 2.28 -8.63 -3.35
N LEU A 194 3.60 -8.59 -3.49
CA LEU A 194 4.38 -7.35 -3.45
C LEU A 194 4.53 -6.66 -4.81
N GLY A 195 3.87 -7.18 -5.86
CA GLY A 195 3.85 -6.56 -7.18
C GLY A 195 4.68 -7.29 -8.23
N ILE A 196 4.66 -6.75 -9.45
CA ILE A 196 5.25 -7.38 -10.64
C ILE A 196 6.77 -7.51 -10.54
N THR A 197 7.43 -6.59 -9.89
CA THR A 197 8.90 -6.63 -9.70
C THR A 197 9.38 -7.82 -8.86
N HIS A 198 8.44 -8.43 -8.11
CA HIS A 198 8.70 -9.66 -7.34
C HIS A 198 8.20 -10.92 -8.05
N ALA A 199 7.26 -10.77 -8.97
CA ALA A 199 6.74 -11.88 -9.77
C ALA A 199 7.69 -12.26 -10.91
N LEU A 200 8.38 -11.27 -11.48
CA LEU A 200 9.31 -11.45 -12.58
C LEU A 200 10.73 -11.23 -12.05
N ASP A 201 11.53 -12.29 -12.03
CA ASP A 201 12.96 -12.18 -11.77
C ASP A 201 13.63 -11.36 -12.87
N ASP A 202 14.66 -10.59 -12.51
CA ASP A 202 15.49 -9.92 -13.48
C ASP A 202 16.09 -10.95 -14.44
N CYS A 203 15.84 -10.77 -15.73
CA CYS A 203 16.55 -11.51 -16.76
C CYS A 203 18.00 -11.06 -16.77
N MET A 204 18.82 -11.63 -15.90
CA MET A 204 20.26 -11.42 -15.97
C MET A 204 20.74 -11.94 -17.32
N PRO A 205 21.48 -11.15 -18.11
CA PRO A 205 22.12 -11.68 -19.33
C PRO A 205 23.11 -12.77 -18.93
N ILE A 206 22.89 -13.95 -19.53
CA ILE A 206 23.79 -15.10 -19.43
C ILE A 206 25.10 -14.78 -20.14
#